data_bd37b35f6982731e3492b21c3c448336
#
_entry.id   bd37b35f6982731e3492b21c3c448336
#
_cell.length_a   1.000
_cell.length_b   1.000
_cell.length_c   1.000
_cell.angle_alpha   90.00
_cell.angle_beta   90.00
_cell.angle_gamma   90.00
#
_symmetry.space_group_name_H-M   'P 1'
#
loop_
_entity.id
_entity.type
_entity.pdbx_description
1 polymer ?
#
loop_
_entity_poly.entity_id
_entity_poly.type
_entity_poly.pdbx_seq_one_letter_code
_entity_poly.pdbx_strand_id
1 'polypeptide(L)'
;MGRHAHPELTMHTISLAEYMKPIESGAGWKPVAELMLRSAETLKRAGADFLICPDNTIHEALPFVLPRSPLPWLHIAEEVGKEAKRRGFRKLGITGTKFLVSGPVYPEKLEQMGIAYLRPTREQQEQVNTIIFDELVRGQQTPESLFYFEQVIESFKIQGCDAVVLGCTELPLLVNENESPLPALDSTRTLARAALQHALAG
;
A
#
# COMPACT_ATOMS: atom_id res chain seq x y z
N MET A 1 -5.77 -22.07 -13.33
CA MET A 1 -4.91 -21.95 -14.53
C MET A 1 -4.25 -23.29 -14.81
N GLY A 2 -4.00 -23.60 -16.09
CA GLY A 2 -3.22 -24.76 -16.49
C GLY A 2 -1.71 -24.57 -16.18
N ARG A 3 -0.96 -25.69 -16.34
CA ARG A 3 0.51 -25.66 -16.18
C ARG A 3 1.11 -24.67 -17.17
N HIS A 4 1.93 -23.72 -16.68
CA HIS A 4 2.55 -22.63 -17.45
C HIS A 4 1.62 -21.48 -17.91
N ALA A 5 0.35 -21.45 -17.50
CA ALA A 5 -0.57 -20.36 -17.81
C ALA A 5 -0.47 -19.24 -16.78
N HIS A 6 -0.45 -17.99 -17.23
CA HIS A 6 -0.54 -16.77 -16.44
C HIS A 6 -1.27 -15.69 -17.24
N PRO A 7 -1.92 -14.71 -16.59
CA PRO A 7 -2.48 -13.58 -17.31
C PRO A 7 -1.39 -12.71 -17.92
N GLU A 8 -1.72 -11.99 -18.99
CA GLU A 8 -0.84 -10.95 -19.52
C GLU A 8 -0.66 -9.81 -18.51
N LEU A 9 0.54 -9.27 -18.45
CA LEU A 9 0.89 -8.15 -17.59
C LEU A 9 1.61 -7.08 -18.42
N THR A 10 1.04 -5.87 -18.43
CA THR A 10 1.71 -4.68 -18.98
C THR A 10 2.01 -3.71 -17.85
N MET A 11 3.23 -3.18 -17.81
CA MET A 11 3.69 -2.23 -16.81
C MET A 11 4.09 -0.91 -17.44
N HIS A 12 3.60 0.20 -16.88
CA HIS A 12 4.02 1.55 -17.21
C HIS A 12 4.52 2.24 -15.94
N THR A 13 5.74 2.72 -15.97
CA THR A 13 6.37 3.41 -14.84
C THR A 13 6.73 4.84 -15.22
N ILE A 14 6.44 5.77 -14.31
CA ILE A 14 6.91 7.15 -14.33
C ILE A 14 7.90 7.28 -13.17
N SER A 15 8.96 8.05 -13.35
CA SER A 15 9.94 8.26 -12.29
C SER A 15 9.28 8.70 -10.98
N LEU A 16 9.65 8.08 -9.87
CA LEU A 16 9.16 8.47 -8.54
C LEU A 16 9.39 9.95 -8.26
N ALA A 17 10.49 10.53 -8.76
CA ALA A 17 10.79 11.95 -8.64
C ALA A 17 9.67 12.86 -9.20
N GLU A 18 8.97 12.44 -10.25
CA GLU A 18 7.84 13.20 -10.80
C GLU A 18 6.63 13.18 -9.87
N TYR A 19 6.38 12.08 -9.16
CA TYR A 19 5.34 11.98 -8.14
C TYR A 19 5.70 12.76 -6.87
N MET A 20 6.97 12.72 -6.45
CA MET A 20 7.42 13.39 -5.22
C MET A 20 7.35 14.92 -5.33
N LYS A 21 7.65 15.50 -6.50
CA LYS A 21 7.59 16.97 -6.71
C LYS A 21 6.29 17.62 -6.22
N PRO A 22 5.09 17.19 -6.66
CA PRO A 22 3.84 17.79 -6.18
C PRO A 22 3.53 17.46 -4.71
N ILE A 23 3.95 16.28 -4.22
CA ILE A 23 3.73 15.87 -2.83
C ILE A 23 4.55 16.75 -1.88
N GLU A 24 5.84 16.89 -2.13
CA GLU A 24 6.78 17.66 -1.30
C GLU A 24 6.54 19.16 -1.38
N SER A 25 6.12 19.67 -2.55
CA SER A 25 5.81 21.10 -2.72
C SER A 25 4.47 21.54 -2.13
N GLY A 26 3.65 20.58 -1.65
CA GLY A 26 2.31 20.88 -1.16
C GLY A 26 1.30 21.26 -2.24
N ALA A 27 1.58 20.97 -3.53
CA ALA A 27 0.66 21.24 -4.64
C ALA A 27 -0.61 20.35 -4.60
N GLY A 28 -0.64 19.39 -3.69
CA GLY A 28 -1.77 18.49 -3.51
C GLY A 28 -1.82 17.33 -4.52
N TRP A 29 -2.93 16.61 -4.51
CA TRP A 29 -3.05 15.33 -5.22
C TRP A 29 -3.52 15.44 -6.67
N LYS A 30 -3.99 16.59 -7.13
CA LYS A 30 -4.41 16.77 -8.53
C LYS A 30 -3.26 16.57 -9.54
N PRO A 31 -2.05 17.12 -9.35
CA PRO A 31 -0.94 16.85 -10.25
C PRO A 31 -0.52 15.37 -10.24
N VAL A 32 -0.60 14.70 -9.10
CA VAL A 32 -0.37 13.24 -9.01
C VAL A 32 -1.41 12.48 -9.83
N ALA A 33 -2.68 12.87 -9.75
CA ALA A 33 -3.76 12.27 -10.55
C ALA A 33 -3.51 12.40 -12.07
N GLU A 34 -2.97 13.52 -12.55
CA GLU A 34 -2.63 13.68 -13.97
C GLU A 34 -1.54 12.68 -14.41
N LEU A 35 -0.55 12.40 -13.57
CA LEU A 35 0.46 11.37 -13.85
C LEU A 35 -0.18 9.96 -13.90
N MET A 36 -1.06 9.66 -12.97
CA MET A 36 -1.78 8.37 -12.94
C MET A 36 -2.69 8.20 -14.17
N LEU A 37 -3.42 9.25 -14.57
CA LEU A 37 -4.26 9.23 -15.77
C LEU A 37 -3.44 9.02 -17.04
N ARG A 38 -2.27 9.66 -17.15
CA ARG A 38 -1.34 9.41 -18.28
C ARG A 38 -0.92 7.94 -18.35
N SER A 39 -0.66 7.31 -17.21
CA SER A 39 -0.37 5.88 -17.14
C SER A 39 -1.57 5.03 -17.52
N ALA A 40 -2.76 5.38 -17.02
CA ALA A 40 -4.01 4.69 -17.33
C ALA A 40 -4.33 4.70 -18.85
N GLU A 41 -4.20 5.85 -19.50
CA GLU A 41 -4.38 5.97 -20.96
C GLU A 41 -3.35 5.15 -21.75
N THR A 42 -2.10 5.11 -21.27
CA THR A 42 -1.05 4.32 -21.91
C THR A 42 -1.36 2.83 -21.81
N LEU A 43 -1.76 2.35 -20.64
CA LEU A 43 -2.09 0.95 -20.40
C LEU A 43 -3.39 0.55 -21.13
N LYS A 44 -4.39 1.44 -21.21
CA LYS A 44 -5.59 1.22 -22.03
C LYS A 44 -5.23 0.98 -23.49
N ARG A 45 -4.36 1.81 -24.08
CA ARG A 45 -3.87 1.62 -25.46
C ARG A 45 -3.08 0.32 -25.66
N ALA A 46 -2.43 -0.15 -24.57
CA ALA A 46 -1.73 -1.43 -24.57
C ALA A 46 -2.65 -2.65 -24.39
N GLY A 47 -3.97 -2.44 -24.25
CA GLY A 47 -4.95 -3.52 -24.16
C GLY A 47 -5.26 -4.00 -22.74
N ALA A 48 -4.90 -3.23 -21.69
CA ALA A 48 -5.27 -3.58 -20.33
C ALA A 48 -6.78 -3.48 -20.11
N ASP A 49 -7.33 -4.38 -19.29
CA ASP A 49 -8.75 -4.43 -18.89
C ASP A 49 -9.01 -3.72 -17.57
N PHE A 50 -8.05 -3.72 -16.66
CA PHE A 50 -8.09 -3.04 -15.36
C PHE A 50 -6.70 -2.62 -14.90
N LEU A 51 -6.63 -1.82 -13.86
CA LEU A 51 -5.40 -1.22 -13.36
C LEU A 51 -5.18 -1.52 -11.89
N ILE A 52 -3.92 -1.67 -11.52
CA ILE A 52 -3.44 -1.65 -10.14
C ILE A 52 -2.28 -0.67 -10.00
N CYS A 53 -2.09 -0.14 -8.81
CA CYS A 53 -0.90 0.59 -8.45
C CYS A 53 -0.35 0.06 -7.13
N PRO A 54 0.84 -0.57 -7.09
CA PRO A 54 1.41 -1.12 -5.87
C PRO A 54 2.11 -0.07 -4.98
N ASP A 55 1.76 1.19 -5.12
CA ASP A 55 2.14 2.27 -4.22
C ASP A 55 0.91 2.69 -3.39
N ASN A 56 1.04 2.64 -2.06
CA ASN A 56 -0.07 2.96 -1.18
C ASN A 56 -0.41 4.45 -1.15
N THR A 57 0.61 5.30 -1.05
CA THR A 57 0.46 6.75 -0.80
C THR A 57 -0.28 7.44 -1.93
N ILE A 58 0.03 7.13 -3.19
CA ILE A 58 -0.57 7.81 -4.33
C ILE A 58 -2.05 7.46 -4.54
N HIS A 59 -2.58 6.45 -3.82
CA HIS A 59 -4.03 6.18 -3.81
C HIS A 59 -4.85 7.35 -3.26
N GLU A 60 -4.23 8.29 -2.55
CA GLU A 60 -4.88 9.54 -2.14
C GLU A 60 -5.30 10.42 -3.35
N ALA A 61 -4.68 10.21 -4.51
CA ALA A 61 -5.08 10.86 -5.74
C ALA A 61 -6.28 10.19 -6.45
N LEU A 62 -6.67 8.97 -6.09
CA LEU A 62 -7.73 8.21 -6.81
C LEU A 62 -9.08 8.93 -6.89
N PRO A 63 -9.55 9.70 -5.91
CA PRO A 63 -10.78 10.49 -6.07
C PRO A 63 -10.77 11.44 -7.27
N PHE A 64 -9.58 11.92 -7.68
CA PHE A 64 -9.40 12.77 -8.88
C PHE A 64 -9.16 11.95 -10.15
N VAL A 65 -8.74 10.69 -10.02
CA VAL A 65 -8.45 9.78 -11.13
C VAL A 65 -9.72 9.06 -11.60
N LEU A 66 -10.46 8.45 -10.66
CA LEU A 66 -11.57 7.54 -10.97
C LEU A 66 -12.63 8.12 -11.92
N PRO A 67 -13.08 9.40 -11.78
CA PRO A 67 -14.10 9.97 -12.67
C PRO A 67 -13.64 10.12 -14.12
N ARG A 68 -12.32 10.06 -14.37
CA ARG A 68 -11.68 10.31 -15.67
C ARG A 68 -10.93 9.11 -16.21
N SER A 69 -10.75 8.07 -15.40
CA SER A 69 -9.98 6.90 -15.78
C SER A 69 -10.68 6.10 -16.88
N PRO A 70 -9.96 5.69 -17.94
CA PRO A 70 -10.54 4.87 -19.00
C PRO A 70 -10.71 3.40 -18.60
N LEU A 71 -10.19 2.99 -17.43
CA LEU A 71 -10.22 1.63 -16.93
C LEU A 71 -10.54 1.59 -15.43
N PRO A 72 -11.15 0.52 -14.93
CA PRO A 72 -11.36 0.31 -13.50
C PRO A 72 -10.03 0.07 -12.76
N TRP A 73 -10.02 0.39 -11.46
CA TRP A 73 -8.89 0.22 -10.56
C TRP A 73 -9.24 -0.68 -9.40
N LEU A 74 -8.31 -1.57 -9.02
CA LEU A 74 -8.35 -2.19 -7.71
C LEU A 74 -7.64 -1.28 -6.71
N HIS A 75 -8.31 -0.96 -5.61
CA HIS A 75 -7.80 -0.05 -4.60
C HIS A 75 -7.02 -0.82 -3.52
N ILE A 76 -5.73 -0.51 -3.33
CA ILE A 76 -4.83 -1.26 -2.45
C ILE A 76 -5.37 -1.43 -1.02
N ALA A 77 -5.85 -0.36 -0.39
CA ALA A 77 -6.38 -0.43 0.98
C ALA A 77 -7.72 -1.19 1.05
N GLU A 78 -8.50 -1.19 -0.03
CA GLU A 78 -9.72 -1.99 -0.13
C GLU A 78 -9.40 -3.48 -0.17
N GLU A 79 -8.42 -3.88 -0.98
CA GLU A 79 -8.00 -5.28 -1.06
C GLU A 79 -7.37 -5.77 0.25
N VAL A 80 -6.60 -4.93 0.94
CA VAL A 80 -6.12 -5.23 2.31
C VAL A 80 -7.28 -5.39 3.29
N GLY A 81 -8.29 -4.53 3.24
CA GLY A 81 -9.49 -4.65 4.07
C GLY A 81 -10.29 -5.93 3.80
N LYS A 82 -10.44 -6.32 2.52
CA LYS A 82 -11.07 -7.60 2.13
C LYS A 82 -10.28 -8.79 2.69
N GLU A 83 -8.96 -8.76 2.58
CA GLU A 83 -8.09 -9.82 3.12
C GLU A 83 -8.15 -9.87 4.66
N ALA A 84 -8.17 -8.72 5.33
CA ALA A 84 -8.34 -8.66 6.77
C ALA A 84 -9.65 -9.32 7.21
N LYS A 85 -10.77 -9.00 6.55
CA LYS A 85 -12.07 -9.64 6.81
C LYS A 85 -12.04 -11.15 6.55
N ARG A 86 -11.44 -11.58 5.45
CA ARG A 86 -11.30 -12.98 5.11
C ARG A 86 -10.54 -13.76 6.18
N ARG A 87 -9.54 -13.12 6.82
CA ARG A 87 -8.75 -13.69 7.92
C ARG A 87 -9.38 -13.48 9.31
N GLY A 88 -10.50 -12.78 9.40
CA GLY A 88 -11.23 -12.53 10.65
C GLY A 88 -10.66 -11.40 11.50
N PHE A 89 -9.78 -10.56 10.96
CA PHE A 89 -9.20 -9.40 11.64
C PHE A 89 -10.21 -8.25 11.75
N ARG A 90 -10.25 -7.59 12.90
CA ARG A 90 -11.18 -6.51 13.21
C ARG A 90 -10.52 -5.18 13.54
N LYS A 91 -9.21 -5.19 13.90
CA LYS A 91 -8.46 -4.00 14.25
C LYS A 91 -7.03 -4.10 13.72
N LEU A 92 -6.63 -3.15 12.88
CA LEU A 92 -5.35 -3.16 12.19
C LEU A 92 -4.43 -2.04 12.69
N GLY A 93 -3.14 -2.35 12.90
CA GLY A 93 -2.10 -1.33 12.99
C GLY A 93 -1.67 -0.94 11.58
N ILE A 94 -1.60 0.36 11.26
CA ILE A 94 -1.20 0.84 9.93
C ILE A 94 0.24 1.34 10.01
N THR A 95 1.13 0.77 9.18
CA THR A 95 2.52 1.23 9.04
C THR A 95 2.82 1.62 7.60
N GLY A 96 3.89 2.41 7.41
CA GLY A 96 4.31 2.92 6.11
C GLY A 96 5.00 4.27 6.24
N THR A 97 5.13 4.98 5.13
CA THR A 97 5.65 6.34 5.14
C THR A 97 4.74 7.27 5.94
N LYS A 98 5.28 8.36 6.45
CA LYS A 98 4.46 9.37 7.17
C LYS A 98 3.34 9.93 6.31
N PHE A 99 3.53 10.04 5.00
CA PHE A 99 2.49 10.49 4.08
C PHE A 99 1.29 9.52 4.09
N LEU A 100 1.53 8.22 3.97
CA LEU A 100 0.48 7.21 4.00
C LEU A 100 -0.24 7.19 5.36
N VAL A 101 0.55 7.10 6.45
CA VAL A 101 -0.01 6.90 7.79
C VAL A 101 -0.82 8.11 8.25
N SER A 102 -0.43 9.34 7.84
CA SER A 102 -1.19 10.56 8.13
C SER A 102 -2.39 10.77 7.22
N GLY A 103 -2.39 10.15 6.04
CA GLY A 103 -3.39 10.31 5.00
C GLY A 103 -4.69 9.51 5.21
N PRO A 104 -5.67 9.69 4.33
CA PRO A 104 -7.00 9.07 4.42
C PRO A 104 -7.11 7.68 3.75
N VAL A 105 -6.09 7.22 3.02
CA VAL A 105 -6.14 6.03 2.14
C VAL A 105 -6.68 4.79 2.85
N TYR A 106 -6.13 4.46 4.01
CA TYR A 106 -6.59 3.32 4.81
C TYR A 106 -7.83 3.65 5.66
N PRO A 107 -7.86 4.77 6.41
CA PRO A 107 -9.02 5.14 7.23
C PRO A 107 -10.35 5.07 6.49
N GLU A 108 -10.46 5.73 5.35
CA GLU A 108 -11.71 5.76 4.56
C GLU A 108 -12.20 4.36 4.17
N LYS A 109 -11.30 3.48 3.75
CA LYS A 109 -11.66 2.13 3.32
C LYS A 109 -11.95 1.19 4.49
N LEU A 110 -11.17 1.27 5.55
CA LEU A 110 -11.36 0.43 6.73
C LEU A 110 -12.65 0.79 7.49
N GLU A 111 -12.96 2.08 7.62
CA GLU A 111 -14.20 2.57 8.24
C GLU A 111 -15.44 2.09 7.46
N GLN A 112 -15.43 2.19 6.13
CA GLN A 112 -16.50 1.67 5.27
C GLN A 112 -16.72 0.16 5.45
N MET A 113 -15.66 -0.56 5.82
CA MET A 113 -15.72 -2.00 6.07
C MET A 113 -16.00 -2.38 7.53
N GLY A 114 -16.10 -1.41 8.44
CA GLY A 114 -16.27 -1.65 9.86
C GLY A 114 -15.04 -2.27 10.53
N ILE A 115 -13.84 -2.00 10.00
CA ILE A 115 -12.56 -2.44 10.55
C ILE A 115 -11.95 -1.26 11.32
N ALA A 116 -11.68 -1.47 12.61
CA ALA A 116 -10.98 -0.47 13.41
C ALA A 116 -9.50 -0.41 13.03
N TYR A 117 -8.86 0.72 13.27
CA TYR A 117 -7.42 0.87 13.00
C TYR A 117 -6.72 1.73 14.06
N LEU A 118 -5.41 1.54 14.15
CA LEU A 118 -4.51 2.42 14.90
C LEU A 118 -3.42 2.93 13.99
N ARG A 119 -3.00 4.16 14.25
CA ARG A 119 -1.79 4.77 13.67
C ARG A 119 -0.66 4.71 14.71
N PRO A 120 0.61 4.64 14.30
CA PRO A 120 1.73 4.81 15.21
C PRO A 120 1.70 6.20 15.86
N THR A 121 2.35 6.37 16.97
CA THR A 121 2.59 7.71 17.55
C THR A 121 3.38 8.57 16.57
N ARG A 122 3.34 9.89 16.74
CA ARG A 122 4.09 10.80 15.86
C ARG A 122 5.60 10.48 15.83
N GLU A 123 6.17 10.17 16.97
CA GLU A 123 7.57 9.77 17.09
C GLU A 123 7.85 8.48 16.29
N GLN A 124 7.00 7.47 16.43
CA GLN A 124 7.11 6.23 15.68
C GLN A 124 6.96 6.45 14.17
N GLN A 125 6.04 7.34 13.74
CA GLN A 125 5.88 7.69 12.32
C GLN A 125 7.15 8.30 11.73
N GLU A 126 7.77 9.26 12.42
CA GLU A 126 9.00 9.89 11.95
C GLU A 126 10.16 8.88 11.90
N GLN A 127 10.32 8.05 12.92
CA GLN A 127 11.40 7.06 12.93
C GLN A 127 11.21 5.97 11.87
N VAL A 128 10.00 5.43 11.70
CA VAL A 128 9.71 4.45 10.62
C VAL A 128 9.93 5.10 9.25
N ASN A 129 9.54 6.36 9.08
CA ASN A 129 9.78 7.10 7.84
C ASN A 129 11.28 7.26 7.55
N THR A 130 12.11 7.55 8.56
CA THR A 130 13.57 7.60 8.45
C THR A 130 14.14 6.24 8.03
N ILE A 131 13.73 5.15 8.70
CA ILE A 131 14.13 3.78 8.32
C ILE A 131 13.80 3.50 6.85
N ILE A 132 12.59 3.84 6.40
CA ILE A 132 12.18 3.60 5.01
C ILE A 132 13.10 4.36 4.03
N PHE A 133 13.25 5.68 4.20
CA PHE A 133 13.91 6.52 3.20
C PHE A 133 15.44 6.52 3.28
N ASP A 134 16.01 6.40 4.48
CA ASP A 134 17.44 6.49 4.67
C ASP A 134 18.15 5.13 4.63
N GLU A 135 17.42 4.04 4.89
CA GLU A 135 17.96 2.68 4.91
C GLU A 135 17.32 1.80 3.82
N LEU A 136 16.03 1.48 3.93
CA LEU A 136 15.39 0.43 3.12
C LEU A 136 15.37 0.77 1.63
N VAL A 137 15.09 2.01 1.24
CA VAL A 137 15.14 2.48 -0.16
C VAL A 137 16.54 2.34 -0.76
N ARG A 138 17.57 2.36 0.09
CA ARG A 138 18.97 2.16 -0.30
C ARG A 138 19.43 0.70 -0.23
N GLY A 139 18.50 -0.23 0.06
CA GLY A 139 18.79 -1.65 0.20
C GLY A 139 19.52 -2.00 1.51
N GLN A 140 19.51 -1.12 2.51
CA GLN A 140 20.11 -1.34 3.80
C GLN A 140 19.06 -1.87 4.77
N GLN A 141 19.37 -2.94 5.46
CA GLN A 141 18.54 -3.54 6.51
C GLN A 141 19.44 -3.77 7.72
N THR A 142 19.12 -3.11 8.83
CA THR A 142 19.91 -3.22 10.05
C THR A 142 19.13 -3.97 11.13
N PRO A 143 19.81 -4.72 12.02
CA PRO A 143 19.15 -5.34 13.18
C PRO A 143 18.45 -4.31 14.07
N GLU A 144 19.01 -3.12 14.20
CA GLU A 144 18.46 -2.02 15.00
C GLU A 144 17.12 -1.53 14.42
N SER A 145 17.04 -1.37 13.10
CA SER A 145 15.80 -0.95 12.43
C SER A 145 14.74 -2.03 12.46
N LEU A 146 15.12 -3.31 12.32
CA LEU A 146 14.22 -4.43 12.53
C LEU A 146 13.66 -4.42 13.97
N PHE A 147 14.54 -4.36 14.96
CA PHE A 147 14.14 -4.34 16.37
C PHE A 147 13.19 -3.18 16.67
N TYR A 148 13.51 -1.96 16.19
CA TYR A 148 12.63 -0.80 16.39
C TYR A 148 11.26 -1.01 15.75
N PHE A 149 11.22 -1.53 14.51
CA PHE A 149 9.97 -1.76 13.81
C PHE A 149 9.12 -2.83 14.49
N GLU A 150 9.73 -3.89 15.02
CA GLU A 150 9.05 -4.89 15.84
C GLU A 150 8.45 -4.30 17.12
N GLN A 151 9.14 -3.33 17.78
CA GLN A 151 8.57 -2.61 18.93
C GLN A 151 7.33 -1.80 18.54
N VAL A 152 7.31 -1.20 17.35
CA VAL A 152 6.12 -0.52 16.83
C VAL A 152 4.97 -1.51 16.65
N ILE A 153 5.23 -2.70 16.07
CA ILE A 153 4.21 -3.75 15.89
C ILE A 153 3.73 -4.28 17.27
N GLU A 154 4.63 -4.51 18.20
CA GLU A 154 4.27 -4.96 19.55
C GLU A 154 3.40 -3.93 20.27
N SER A 155 3.65 -2.62 20.07
CA SER A 155 2.79 -1.56 20.61
C SER A 155 1.36 -1.63 20.10
N PHE A 156 1.15 -2.01 18.84
CA PHE A 156 -0.18 -2.25 18.29
C PHE A 156 -0.86 -3.48 18.90
N LYS A 157 -0.10 -4.55 19.11
CA LYS A 157 -0.59 -5.77 19.75
C LYS A 157 -1.06 -5.51 21.18
N ILE A 158 -0.27 -4.77 21.97
CA ILE A 158 -0.65 -4.34 23.33
C ILE A 158 -1.94 -3.51 23.31
N GLN A 159 -2.15 -2.70 22.28
CA GLN A 159 -3.36 -1.90 22.08
C GLN A 159 -4.52 -2.68 21.44
N GLY A 160 -4.39 -4.00 21.28
CA GLY A 160 -5.46 -4.90 20.81
C GLY A 160 -5.66 -4.92 19.30
N CYS A 161 -4.63 -4.62 18.50
CA CYS A 161 -4.69 -4.91 17.07
C CYS A 161 -4.54 -6.42 16.81
N ASP A 162 -5.25 -6.91 15.79
CA ASP A 162 -5.24 -8.31 15.36
C ASP A 162 -4.17 -8.58 14.29
N ALA A 163 -3.77 -7.55 13.56
CA ALA A 163 -2.78 -7.61 12.49
C ALA A 163 -2.14 -6.23 12.24
N VAL A 164 -1.03 -6.22 11.49
CA VAL A 164 -0.35 -5.01 11.04
C VAL A 164 -0.35 -4.94 9.51
N VAL A 165 -0.62 -3.76 8.96
CA VAL A 165 -0.50 -3.47 7.53
C VAL A 165 0.92 -2.98 7.25
N LEU A 166 1.62 -3.67 6.35
CA LEU A 166 2.89 -3.22 5.78
C LEU A 166 2.57 -2.36 4.56
N GLY A 167 2.38 -1.06 4.79
CA GLY A 167 1.91 -0.09 3.79
C GLY A 167 3.03 0.57 2.97
N CYS A 168 4.20 -0.04 2.89
CA CYS A 168 5.31 0.37 2.05
C CYS A 168 5.94 -0.87 1.43
N THR A 169 6.40 -0.77 0.18
CA THR A 169 7.00 -1.88 -0.58
C THR A 169 8.28 -2.42 0.06
N GLU A 170 8.97 -1.60 0.83
CA GLU A 170 10.23 -1.91 1.49
C GLU A 170 10.04 -2.62 2.83
N LEU A 171 8.93 -2.41 3.55
CA LEU A 171 8.70 -3.00 4.88
C LEU A 171 8.68 -4.53 4.88
N PRO A 172 8.14 -5.23 3.86
CA PRO A 172 8.23 -6.68 3.76
C PRO A 172 9.66 -7.22 3.55
N LEU A 173 10.62 -6.36 3.22
CA LEU A 173 12.03 -6.71 3.15
C LEU A 173 12.68 -6.72 4.54
N LEU A 174 12.18 -5.87 5.45
CA LEU A 174 12.69 -5.74 6.81
C LEU A 174 12.10 -6.80 7.75
N VAL A 175 10.79 -7.02 7.68
CA VAL A 175 10.06 -7.91 8.59
C VAL A 175 9.64 -9.20 7.89
N ASN A 176 10.00 -10.33 8.48
CA ASN A 176 9.49 -11.64 8.09
C ASN A 176 8.08 -11.86 8.67
N GLU A 177 7.09 -12.17 7.83
CA GLU A 177 5.70 -12.43 8.25
C GLU A 177 5.59 -13.50 9.37
N ASN A 178 6.49 -14.50 9.37
CA ASN A 178 6.46 -15.60 10.33
C ASN A 178 7.07 -15.26 11.69
N GLU A 179 7.84 -14.17 11.78
CA GLU A 179 8.55 -13.72 12.98
C GLU A 179 7.98 -12.43 13.55
N SER A 180 7.06 -11.79 12.83
CA SER A 180 6.39 -10.56 13.24
C SER A 180 5.54 -10.78 14.50
N PRO A 181 5.56 -9.83 15.47
CA PRO A 181 4.72 -9.87 16.68
C PRO A 181 3.22 -9.97 16.43
N LEU A 182 2.75 -9.51 15.28
CA LEU A 182 1.38 -9.63 14.77
C LEU A 182 1.38 -10.22 13.36
N PRO A 183 0.31 -10.92 12.95
CA PRO A 183 0.11 -11.28 11.55
C PRO A 183 0.27 -10.06 10.64
N ALA A 184 1.14 -10.15 9.64
CA ALA A 184 1.38 -9.07 8.71
C ALA A 184 0.49 -9.16 7.47
N LEU A 185 0.03 -8.02 6.99
CA LEU A 185 -0.69 -7.82 5.74
C LEU A 185 0.20 -7.00 4.81
N ASP A 186 1.00 -7.68 4.00
CA ASP A 186 1.76 -7.06 2.91
C ASP A 186 0.76 -6.52 1.87
N SER A 187 0.63 -5.20 1.81
CA SER A 187 -0.35 -4.52 0.97
C SER A 187 -0.11 -4.75 -0.51
N THR A 188 1.15 -4.72 -0.94
CA THR A 188 1.56 -4.91 -2.33
C THR A 188 1.27 -6.34 -2.80
N ARG A 189 1.65 -7.32 -2.00
CA ARG A 189 1.40 -8.74 -2.30
C ARG A 189 -0.09 -9.06 -2.26
N THR A 190 -0.84 -8.45 -1.35
CA THR A 190 -2.30 -8.59 -1.26
C THR A 190 -2.97 -8.03 -2.53
N LEU A 191 -2.57 -6.84 -2.98
CA LEU A 191 -3.07 -6.25 -4.22
C LEU A 191 -2.72 -7.11 -5.45
N ALA A 192 -1.50 -7.63 -5.53
CA ALA A 192 -1.08 -8.51 -6.63
C ALA A 192 -1.89 -9.81 -6.69
N ARG A 193 -2.20 -10.41 -5.53
CA ARG A 193 -3.08 -11.60 -5.44
C ARG A 193 -4.51 -11.28 -5.85
N ALA A 194 -5.03 -10.13 -5.43
CA ALA A 194 -6.36 -9.68 -5.83
C ALA A 194 -6.44 -9.44 -7.35
N ALA A 195 -5.42 -8.82 -7.94
CA ALA A 195 -5.33 -8.63 -9.38
C ALA A 195 -5.32 -9.96 -10.14
N LEU A 196 -4.53 -10.93 -9.66
CA LEU A 196 -4.52 -12.27 -10.25
C LEU A 196 -5.90 -12.94 -10.18
N GLN A 197 -6.56 -12.87 -9.02
CA GLN A 197 -7.91 -13.43 -8.84
C GLN A 197 -8.92 -12.74 -9.77
N HIS A 198 -8.85 -11.42 -9.88
CA HIS A 198 -9.73 -10.63 -10.77
C HIS A 198 -9.55 -11.03 -12.24
N ALA A 199 -8.31 -11.17 -12.69
CA ALA A 199 -7.99 -11.59 -14.06
C ALA A 199 -8.40 -13.04 -14.37
N LEU A 200 -8.59 -13.88 -13.37
CA LEU A 200 -9.04 -15.27 -13.55
C LEU A 200 -10.55 -15.45 -13.47
N ALA A 201 -11.26 -14.48 -12.89
CA ALA A 201 -12.71 -14.52 -12.71
C ALA A 201 -13.48 -13.97 -13.93
N GLY A 202 -12.84 -13.19 -14.78
CA GLY A 202 -13.38 -12.65 -16.03
C GLY A 202 -12.97 -13.47 -17.20
#